data_a1d1f139873654d278387655373127ba
#
_entry.id   a1d1f139873654d278387655373127ba
#
_cell.length_a   1.000
_cell.length_b   1.000
_cell.length_c   1.000
_cell.angle_alpha   90.00
_cell.angle_beta   90.00
_cell.angle_gamma   90.00
#
_symmetry.space_group_name_H-M   'P 1'
#
loop_
_entity.id
_entity.type
_entity.pdbx_description
1 polymer ?
#
loop_
_entity_poly.entity_id
_entity_poly.type
_entity_poly.pdbx_seq_one_letter_code
_entity_poly.pdbx_strand_id
1 'polypeptide(L)'
;MPLDEKNVVSEHVLEIRHRAFGRLIDIRGLIADAVAAKGQMPVWSITDSRVDFKPSDEDQREVGFVSHRNIGYVVRSPYTRQYMHDRAMRFIRDVFAVEEYRMPDVVRFGFRSQILFPTRDTFAGLLKKTNERMPLPKQLNEVFDAQIEDYGQIVVLKRGETHIRLRGGPMEGEQAKTETSLGAQKDRIPEVGFFMDIDHWRTNPGPMDDRKISTLLQQVNESAWKAASAYHDILL
;
A
#
# COMPACT_ATOMS: atom_id res chain seq x y z
N MET A 1 2.48 8.95 22.31
CA MET A 1 2.55 10.15 21.42
C MET A 1 1.78 9.79 20.16
N PRO A 2 0.94 10.63 19.58
CA PRO A 2 0.21 10.26 18.36
C PRO A 2 1.17 9.95 17.22
N LEU A 3 0.80 8.99 16.36
CA LEU A 3 1.57 8.63 15.19
C LEU A 3 1.70 9.84 14.23
N ASP A 4 2.93 10.25 13.96
CA ASP A 4 3.25 11.30 12.97
C ASP A 4 3.58 10.61 11.63
N GLU A 5 2.75 10.85 10.62
CA GLU A 5 2.90 10.26 9.28
C GLU A 5 4.23 10.65 8.60
N LYS A 6 4.81 11.78 8.99
CA LYS A 6 6.09 12.27 8.43
C LYS A 6 7.29 11.46 8.90
N ASN A 7 7.15 10.83 10.07
CA ASN A 7 8.22 10.07 10.72
C ASN A 7 8.19 8.58 10.40
N VAL A 8 7.25 8.12 9.58
CA VAL A 8 7.19 6.72 9.14
C VAL A 8 7.66 6.58 7.70
N VAL A 9 8.22 5.41 7.38
CA VAL A 9 8.45 5.01 5.99
C VAL A 9 7.26 4.18 5.56
N SER A 10 6.59 4.59 4.49
CA SER A 10 5.38 3.87 4.05
C SER A 10 5.24 3.80 2.53
N GLU A 11 4.54 2.77 2.07
CA GLU A 11 4.06 2.66 0.70
C GLU A 11 2.59 2.24 0.72
N HIS A 12 1.78 2.94 -0.06
CA HIS A 12 0.35 2.65 -0.22
C HIS A 12 0.07 2.38 -1.69
N VAL A 13 -0.61 1.26 -1.96
CA VAL A 13 -0.92 0.80 -3.31
C VAL A 13 -2.41 0.57 -3.44
N LEU A 14 -3.06 1.32 -4.34
CA LEU A 14 -4.38 1.00 -4.85
C LEU A 14 -4.22 0.17 -6.12
N GLU A 15 -4.89 -0.96 -6.21
CA GLU A 15 -4.98 -1.76 -7.43
C GLU A 15 -6.43 -2.21 -7.68
N ILE A 16 -6.97 -1.85 -8.82
CA ILE A 16 -8.28 -2.30 -9.29
C ILE A 16 -8.03 -3.25 -10.45
N ARG A 17 -8.25 -4.55 -10.23
CA ARG A 17 -8.15 -5.57 -11.27
C ARG A 17 -9.48 -5.76 -11.95
N HIS A 18 -9.46 -5.81 -13.26
CA HIS A 18 -10.63 -6.00 -14.11
C HIS A 18 -10.40 -7.12 -15.13
N ARG A 19 -11.47 -7.54 -15.81
CA ARG A 19 -11.35 -8.46 -16.95
C ARG A 19 -10.43 -7.89 -18.02
N ALA A 20 -9.81 -8.75 -18.79
CA ALA A 20 -8.89 -8.32 -19.84
C ALA A 20 -9.55 -7.32 -20.81
N PHE A 21 -8.86 -6.22 -21.07
CA PHE A 21 -9.29 -5.13 -21.95
C PHE A 21 -8.30 -5.02 -23.13
N GLY A 22 -8.52 -5.81 -24.16
CA GLY A 22 -7.60 -5.87 -25.30
C GLY A 22 -7.46 -4.54 -26.06
N ARG A 23 -8.54 -3.75 -26.14
CA ARG A 23 -8.52 -2.44 -26.79
C ARG A 23 -7.52 -1.45 -26.14
N LEU A 24 -7.12 -1.70 -24.88
CA LEU A 24 -6.09 -0.86 -24.26
C LEU A 24 -4.82 -0.79 -25.10
N ILE A 25 -4.45 -1.88 -25.76
CA ILE A 25 -3.24 -1.95 -26.59
C ILE A 25 -3.26 -0.88 -27.69
N ASP A 26 -4.44 -0.62 -28.26
CA ASP A 26 -4.63 0.35 -29.33
C ASP A 26 -4.69 1.81 -28.83
N ILE A 27 -5.21 2.02 -27.61
CA ILE A 27 -5.45 3.37 -27.06
C ILE A 27 -4.43 3.83 -26.03
N ARG A 28 -3.33 3.09 -25.82
CA ARG A 28 -2.29 3.45 -24.81
C ARG A 28 -1.75 4.85 -24.99
N GLY A 29 -1.45 5.24 -26.22
CA GLY A 29 -0.97 6.58 -26.54
C GLY A 29 -2.00 7.66 -26.21
N LEU A 30 -3.28 7.45 -26.52
CA LEU A 30 -4.35 8.40 -26.18
C LEU A 30 -4.49 8.57 -24.66
N ILE A 31 -4.38 7.47 -23.89
CA ILE A 31 -4.42 7.54 -22.42
C ILE A 31 -3.19 8.30 -21.91
N ALA A 32 -1.99 8.01 -22.45
CA ALA A 32 -0.75 8.66 -22.05
C ALA A 32 -0.85 10.18 -22.24
N ASP A 33 -1.23 10.63 -23.42
CA ASP A 33 -1.33 12.06 -23.76
C ASP A 33 -2.42 12.76 -22.94
N ALA A 34 -3.59 12.14 -22.80
CA ALA A 34 -4.72 12.74 -22.09
C ALA A 34 -4.44 12.91 -20.58
N VAL A 35 -3.80 11.92 -19.94
CA VAL A 35 -3.42 11.99 -18.52
C VAL A 35 -2.28 12.98 -18.31
N ALA A 36 -1.26 12.98 -19.17
CA ALA A 36 -0.14 13.91 -19.11
C ALA A 36 -0.59 15.37 -19.26
N ALA A 37 -1.53 15.65 -20.16
CA ALA A 37 -2.08 16.98 -20.38
C ALA A 37 -2.79 17.57 -19.15
N LYS A 38 -3.22 16.75 -18.17
CA LYS A 38 -3.81 17.22 -16.90
C LYS A 38 -2.75 17.70 -15.90
N GLY A 39 -1.45 17.46 -16.15
CA GLY A 39 -0.32 18.00 -15.41
C GLY A 39 -0.04 17.36 -14.06
N GLN A 40 -0.86 16.42 -13.59
CA GLN A 40 -0.55 15.69 -12.36
C GLN A 40 0.58 14.68 -12.55
N MET A 41 0.56 13.99 -13.69
CA MET A 41 1.44 12.89 -14.07
C MET A 41 1.95 13.11 -15.51
N PRO A 42 2.78 14.16 -15.76
CA PRO A 42 3.18 14.55 -17.11
C PRO A 42 4.20 13.61 -17.75
N VAL A 43 4.90 12.81 -16.96
CA VAL A 43 5.90 11.86 -17.46
C VAL A 43 5.27 10.47 -17.56
N TRP A 44 5.45 9.85 -18.72
CA TRP A 44 4.89 8.52 -18.94
C TRP A 44 5.87 7.60 -19.70
N SER A 45 5.66 6.30 -19.54
CA SER A 45 6.31 5.27 -20.34
C SER A 45 5.31 4.20 -20.73
N ILE A 46 5.45 3.67 -21.96
CA ILE A 46 4.57 2.64 -22.50
C ILE A 46 5.37 1.35 -22.66
N THR A 47 4.83 0.26 -22.14
CA THR A 47 5.27 -1.11 -22.40
C THR A 47 4.25 -1.85 -23.26
N ASP A 48 4.47 -3.13 -23.57
CA ASP A 48 3.57 -3.93 -24.40
C ASP A 48 2.12 -3.98 -23.87
N SER A 49 1.94 -3.95 -22.56
CA SER A 49 0.63 -4.16 -21.94
C SER A 49 0.22 -3.09 -20.91
N ARG A 50 1.05 -2.04 -20.72
CA ARG A 50 0.88 -1.09 -19.62
C ARG A 50 1.39 0.30 -19.99
N VAL A 51 0.77 1.32 -19.41
CA VAL A 51 1.26 2.70 -19.35
C VAL A 51 1.53 3.02 -17.90
N ASP A 52 2.74 3.48 -17.60
CA ASP A 52 3.15 4.00 -16.29
C ASP A 52 3.26 5.52 -16.36
N PHE A 53 2.89 6.18 -15.25
CA PHE A 53 2.86 7.64 -15.12
C PHE A 53 3.60 8.07 -13.87
N LYS A 54 4.33 9.20 -13.96
CA LYS A 54 5.06 9.80 -12.83
C LYS A 54 4.87 11.32 -12.81
N PRO A 55 5.03 11.98 -11.65
CA PRO A 55 5.03 13.43 -11.55
C PRO A 55 6.23 14.08 -12.26
N SER A 56 7.39 13.42 -12.24
CA SER A 56 8.62 13.80 -12.95
C SER A 56 9.53 12.59 -13.13
N ASP A 57 10.58 12.71 -13.91
CA ASP A 57 11.59 11.64 -14.09
C ASP A 57 12.31 11.30 -12.79
N GLU A 58 12.54 12.30 -11.94
CA GLU A 58 13.28 12.17 -10.68
C GLU A 58 12.38 11.74 -9.51
N ASP A 59 11.08 12.10 -9.54
CA ASP A 59 10.16 11.81 -8.43
C ASP A 59 9.53 10.42 -8.57
N GLN A 60 10.05 9.49 -7.80
CA GLN A 60 9.54 8.13 -7.72
C GLN A 60 8.54 7.91 -6.57
N ARG A 61 8.12 8.97 -5.87
CA ARG A 61 7.18 8.83 -4.74
C ARG A 61 5.78 8.45 -5.20
N GLU A 62 5.42 8.78 -6.42
CA GLU A 62 4.10 8.48 -6.97
C GLU A 62 4.23 7.77 -8.32
N VAL A 63 3.43 6.73 -8.52
CA VAL A 63 3.31 6.03 -9.79
C VAL A 63 1.85 5.71 -10.06
N GLY A 64 1.29 6.28 -11.11
CA GLY A 64 0.02 5.83 -11.68
C GLY A 64 0.26 4.76 -12.74
N PHE A 65 -0.65 3.82 -12.91
CA PHE A 65 -0.54 2.85 -13.98
C PHE A 65 -1.89 2.39 -14.52
N VAL A 66 -1.91 2.09 -15.82
CA VAL A 66 -3.06 1.50 -16.51
C VAL A 66 -2.55 0.33 -17.36
N SER A 67 -3.11 -0.85 -17.17
CA SER A 67 -2.79 -2.03 -17.96
C SER A 67 -4.05 -2.71 -18.52
N HIS A 68 -3.86 -3.69 -19.37
CA HIS A 68 -4.97 -4.46 -19.94
C HIS A 68 -5.75 -5.27 -18.89
N ARG A 69 -5.32 -5.33 -17.62
CA ARG A 69 -5.96 -6.07 -16.52
C ARG A 69 -6.11 -5.30 -15.23
N ASN A 70 -5.48 -4.14 -15.10
CA ASN A 70 -5.57 -3.35 -13.88
C ASN A 70 -5.33 -1.85 -14.14
N ILE A 71 -5.87 -1.06 -13.24
CA ILE A 71 -5.52 0.34 -13.03
C ILE A 71 -5.13 0.51 -11.58
N GLY A 72 -4.15 1.35 -11.29
CA GLY A 72 -3.76 1.58 -9.91
C GLY A 72 -2.87 2.79 -9.70
N TYR A 73 -2.56 3.01 -8.44
CA TYR A 73 -1.78 4.14 -7.98
C TYR A 73 -0.93 3.75 -6.77
N VAL A 74 0.31 4.19 -6.77
CA VAL A 74 1.28 3.98 -5.68
C VAL A 74 1.69 5.32 -5.12
N VAL A 75 1.72 5.44 -3.79
CA VAL A 75 2.27 6.60 -3.08
C VAL A 75 3.25 6.12 -2.02
N ARG A 76 4.43 6.73 -1.98
CA ARG A 76 5.46 6.46 -0.99
C ARG A 76 5.59 7.63 -0.01
N SER A 77 5.51 7.32 1.27
CA SER A 77 5.63 8.27 2.39
C SER A 77 4.83 9.57 2.17
N PRO A 78 3.49 9.47 2.08
CA PRO A 78 2.63 10.62 1.89
C PRO A 78 2.76 11.61 3.05
N TYR A 79 2.60 12.89 2.76
CA TYR A 79 2.68 13.97 3.76
C TYR A 79 1.50 14.00 4.73
N THR A 80 0.35 13.46 4.32
CA THR A 80 -0.89 13.37 5.11
C THR A 80 -1.63 12.08 4.78
N ARG A 81 -2.49 11.63 5.70
CA ARG A 81 -3.34 10.43 5.49
C ARG A 81 -4.24 10.55 4.26
N GLN A 82 -4.72 11.75 3.96
CA GLN A 82 -5.62 12.00 2.84
C GLN A 82 -4.92 12.00 1.48
N TYR A 83 -3.61 12.23 1.46
CA TYR A 83 -2.83 12.41 0.23
C TYR A 83 -3.02 11.27 -0.79
N MET A 84 -2.95 10.02 -0.32
CA MET A 84 -3.15 8.85 -1.19
C MET A 84 -4.52 8.85 -1.85
N HIS A 85 -5.58 9.14 -1.11
CA HIS A 85 -6.94 9.19 -1.65
C HIS A 85 -7.07 10.27 -2.73
N ASP A 86 -6.64 11.50 -2.43
CA ASP A 86 -6.82 12.64 -3.31
C ASP A 86 -6.06 12.47 -4.64
N ARG A 87 -4.82 12.00 -4.54
CA ARG A 87 -3.96 11.80 -5.70
C ARG A 87 -4.43 10.64 -6.58
N ALA A 88 -4.75 9.49 -5.98
CA ALA A 88 -5.25 8.33 -6.70
C ALA A 88 -6.59 8.63 -7.38
N MET A 89 -7.50 9.31 -6.71
CA MET A 89 -8.81 9.64 -7.29
C MET A 89 -8.72 10.64 -8.42
N ARG A 90 -7.81 11.61 -8.33
CA ARG A 90 -7.54 12.52 -9.44
C ARG A 90 -7.03 11.75 -10.66
N PHE A 91 -6.02 10.90 -10.47
CA PHE A 91 -5.48 10.06 -11.55
C PHE A 91 -6.55 9.17 -12.20
N ILE A 92 -7.37 8.48 -11.38
CA ILE A 92 -8.44 7.60 -11.90
C ILE A 92 -9.45 8.41 -12.73
N ARG A 93 -9.85 9.60 -12.28
CA ARG A 93 -10.75 10.47 -13.03
C ARG A 93 -10.14 10.94 -14.35
N ASP A 94 -8.85 11.26 -14.36
CA ASP A 94 -8.15 11.66 -15.58
C ASP A 94 -8.14 10.52 -16.60
N VAL A 95 -7.93 9.26 -16.17
CA VAL A 95 -8.03 8.07 -17.04
C VAL A 95 -9.47 7.83 -17.50
N PHE A 96 -10.46 7.96 -16.61
CA PHE A 96 -11.88 7.76 -16.96
C PHE A 96 -12.44 8.84 -17.89
N ALA A 97 -11.82 10.00 -17.92
CA ALA A 97 -12.16 11.07 -18.85
C ALA A 97 -11.73 10.81 -20.30
N VAL A 98 -10.90 9.80 -20.54
CA VAL A 98 -10.54 9.38 -21.90
C VAL A 98 -11.75 8.68 -22.53
N GLU A 99 -12.30 9.23 -23.60
CA GLU A 99 -13.56 8.79 -24.20
C GLU A 99 -13.52 7.30 -24.62
N GLU A 100 -12.40 6.85 -25.12
CA GLU A 100 -12.18 5.47 -25.59
C GLU A 100 -11.96 4.47 -24.44
N TYR A 101 -11.65 4.95 -23.24
CA TYR A 101 -11.44 4.08 -22.09
C TYR A 101 -12.76 3.73 -21.42
N ARG A 102 -13.03 2.45 -21.32
CA ARG A 102 -14.17 1.92 -20.56
C ARG A 102 -13.64 0.82 -19.67
N MET A 103 -13.64 1.06 -18.34
CA MET A 103 -13.19 0.06 -17.40
C MET A 103 -14.09 -1.18 -17.47
N PRO A 104 -13.53 -2.37 -17.74
CA PRO A 104 -14.29 -3.62 -17.75
C PRO A 104 -14.77 -4.01 -16.34
N ASP A 105 -15.54 -5.11 -16.25
CA ASP A 105 -15.98 -5.68 -14.99
C ASP A 105 -14.82 -5.88 -14.02
N VAL A 106 -14.94 -5.30 -12.84
CA VAL A 106 -13.92 -5.40 -11.79
C VAL A 106 -14.00 -6.76 -11.12
N VAL A 107 -12.87 -7.46 -11.09
CA VAL A 107 -12.72 -8.76 -10.43
C VAL A 107 -12.10 -8.65 -9.04
N ARG A 108 -11.33 -7.60 -8.77
CA ARG A 108 -10.78 -7.31 -7.44
C ARG A 108 -10.54 -5.82 -7.25
N PHE A 109 -10.98 -5.30 -6.12
CA PHE A 109 -10.49 -4.04 -5.57
C PHE A 109 -9.51 -4.38 -4.46
N GLY A 110 -8.30 -3.82 -4.49
CA GLY A 110 -7.26 -4.05 -3.50
C GLY A 110 -6.61 -2.74 -3.06
N PHE A 111 -6.32 -2.65 -1.76
CA PHE A 111 -5.54 -1.56 -1.17
C PHE A 111 -4.56 -2.13 -0.16
N ARG A 112 -3.27 -1.93 -0.40
CA ARG A 112 -2.19 -2.41 0.47
C ARG A 112 -1.42 -1.23 1.04
N SER A 113 -1.14 -1.27 2.34
CA SER A 113 -0.29 -0.32 3.04
C SER A 113 0.85 -1.06 3.71
N GLN A 114 2.08 -0.76 3.36
CA GLN A 114 3.27 -1.15 4.10
C GLN A 114 3.76 0.07 4.88
N ILE A 115 3.98 -0.09 6.18
CA ILE A 115 4.34 0.99 7.10
C ILE A 115 5.44 0.48 8.03
N LEU A 116 6.54 1.21 8.14
CA LEU A 116 7.64 0.94 9.06
C LEU A 116 7.75 2.10 10.05
N PHE A 117 7.51 1.82 11.31
CA PHE A 117 7.65 2.78 12.40
C PHE A 117 9.08 2.73 12.93
N PRO A 118 9.83 3.84 12.91
CA PRO A 118 11.16 3.88 13.52
C PRO A 118 11.04 3.74 15.04
N THR A 119 12.01 3.08 15.65
CA THR A 119 12.16 3.01 17.10
C THR A 119 13.56 3.45 17.52
N ARG A 120 13.70 3.82 18.80
CA ARG A 120 15.00 4.02 19.44
C ARG A 120 15.52 2.75 20.11
N ASP A 121 14.69 1.72 20.20
CA ASP A 121 15.06 0.44 20.77
C ASP A 121 16.02 -0.31 19.82
N THR A 122 16.86 -1.17 20.39
CA THR A 122 17.55 -2.19 19.59
C THR A 122 16.54 -3.24 19.10
N PHE A 123 16.89 -4.04 18.11
CA PHE A 123 16.01 -5.11 17.64
C PHE A 123 15.60 -6.05 18.79
N ALA A 124 16.55 -6.50 19.62
CA ALA A 124 16.26 -7.33 20.80
C ALA A 124 15.34 -6.63 21.81
N GLY A 125 15.51 -5.33 22.02
CA GLY A 125 14.63 -4.52 22.89
C GLY A 125 13.22 -4.44 22.35
N LEU A 126 13.06 -4.16 21.05
CA LEU A 126 11.75 -4.11 20.39
C LEU A 126 11.09 -5.50 20.37
N LEU A 127 11.85 -6.57 20.10
CA LEU A 127 11.36 -7.95 20.14
C LEU A 127 10.81 -8.32 21.52
N LYS A 128 11.57 -8.03 22.58
CA LYS A 128 11.14 -8.25 23.97
C LYS A 128 9.85 -7.49 24.27
N LYS A 129 9.79 -6.19 23.96
CA LYS A 129 8.64 -5.34 24.16
C LYS A 129 7.40 -5.85 23.40
N THR A 130 7.61 -6.30 22.15
CA THR A 130 6.52 -6.87 21.32
C THR A 130 5.98 -8.14 21.95
N ASN A 131 6.84 -9.05 22.42
CA ASN A 131 6.41 -10.28 23.08
C ASN A 131 5.74 -10.03 24.43
N GLU A 132 6.12 -8.98 25.17
CA GLU A 132 5.44 -8.57 26.41
C GLU A 132 4.04 -8.02 26.16
N ARG A 133 3.85 -7.27 25.07
CA ARG A 133 2.56 -6.62 24.73
C ARG A 133 1.61 -7.53 23.94
N MET A 134 2.16 -8.42 23.15
CA MET A 134 1.45 -9.39 22.31
C MET A 134 2.06 -10.80 22.53
N PRO A 135 1.84 -11.40 23.70
CA PRO A 135 2.58 -12.59 24.12
C PRO A 135 2.23 -13.80 23.26
N LEU A 136 3.27 -14.55 22.87
CA LEU A 136 3.14 -15.92 22.39
C LEU A 136 2.79 -16.86 23.57
N PRO A 137 2.26 -18.07 23.30
CA PRO A 137 2.05 -19.07 24.33
C PRO A 137 3.36 -19.32 25.09
N LYS A 138 3.34 -19.15 26.42
CA LYS A 138 4.54 -19.25 27.28
C LYS A 138 5.27 -20.59 27.15
N GLN A 139 4.54 -21.64 26.82
CA GLN A 139 5.08 -22.99 26.66
C GLN A 139 5.99 -23.18 25.44
N LEU A 140 6.00 -22.26 24.45
CA LEU A 140 6.80 -22.45 23.24
C LEU A 140 8.29 -22.56 23.54
N ASN A 141 8.82 -21.68 24.41
CA ASN A 141 10.23 -21.70 24.78
C ASN A 141 10.59 -22.98 25.55
N GLU A 142 9.69 -23.47 26.41
CA GLU A 142 9.89 -24.70 27.19
C GLU A 142 9.82 -25.95 26.31
N VAL A 143 8.86 -25.98 25.35
CA VAL A 143 8.68 -27.13 24.44
C VAL A 143 9.88 -27.31 23.51
N PHE A 144 10.46 -26.20 23.03
CA PHE A 144 11.55 -26.22 22.06
C PHE A 144 12.94 -26.02 22.69
N ASP A 145 13.03 -25.76 24.00
CA ASP A 145 14.26 -25.39 24.70
C ASP A 145 15.06 -24.32 23.94
N ALA A 146 14.32 -23.28 23.48
CA ALA A 146 14.82 -22.28 22.56
C ALA A 146 14.38 -20.87 22.96
N GLN A 147 15.13 -19.87 22.50
CA GLN A 147 14.81 -18.45 22.66
C GLN A 147 14.12 -17.95 21.40
N ILE A 148 13.23 -16.93 21.56
CA ILE A 148 12.61 -16.26 20.43
C ILE A 148 13.64 -15.32 19.78
N GLU A 149 14.01 -15.61 18.55
CA GLU A 149 14.94 -14.79 17.75
C GLU A 149 14.20 -13.79 16.85
N ASP A 150 12.96 -14.10 16.47
CA ASP A 150 12.11 -13.23 15.66
C ASP A 150 10.63 -13.40 16.05
N TYR A 151 9.82 -12.40 15.73
CA TYR A 151 8.39 -12.38 16.03
C TYR A 151 7.60 -11.82 14.84
N GLY A 152 6.70 -12.60 14.32
CA GLY A 152 5.75 -12.17 13.30
C GLY A 152 4.31 -12.55 13.65
N GLN A 153 3.39 -11.61 13.48
CA GLN A 153 1.96 -11.84 13.63
C GLN A 153 1.26 -11.75 12.29
N ILE A 154 0.33 -12.68 12.03
CA ILE A 154 -0.57 -12.63 10.88
C ILE A 154 -2.00 -12.76 11.38
N VAL A 155 -2.83 -11.77 11.04
CA VAL A 155 -4.25 -11.76 11.37
C VAL A 155 -5.05 -11.58 10.09
N VAL A 156 -6.06 -12.41 9.87
CA VAL A 156 -7.00 -12.25 8.76
C VAL A 156 -8.38 -11.95 9.33
N LEU A 157 -8.94 -10.82 8.91
CA LEU A 157 -10.24 -10.32 9.35
C LEU A 157 -11.18 -10.22 8.15
N LYS A 158 -12.49 -10.28 8.43
CA LYS A 158 -13.53 -10.04 7.42
C LYS A 158 -14.56 -9.06 7.97
N ARG A 159 -14.84 -8.01 7.19
CA ARG A 159 -15.90 -7.03 7.47
C ARG A 159 -16.83 -6.92 6.27
N GLY A 160 -18.00 -7.55 6.34
CA GLY A 160 -18.88 -7.70 5.18
C GLY A 160 -18.15 -8.44 4.04
N GLU A 161 -18.02 -7.80 2.88
CA GLU A 161 -17.32 -8.35 1.71
C GLU A 161 -15.83 -7.99 1.67
N THR A 162 -15.36 -7.16 2.60
CA THR A 162 -13.95 -6.74 2.66
C THR A 162 -13.16 -7.71 3.53
N HIS A 163 -12.13 -8.29 2.96
CA HIS A 163 -11.11 -9.05 3.66
C HIS A 163 -9.96 -8.12 4.02
N ILE A 164 -9.34 -8.36 5.17
CA ILE A 164 -8.21 -7.60 5.68
C ILE A 164 -7.17 -8.60 6.17
N ARG A 165 -5.96 -8.55 5.62
CA ARG A 165 -4.82 -9.27 6.17
C ARG A 165 -3.85 -8.26 6.76
N LEU A 166 -3.54 -8.44 8.01
CA LEU A 166 -2.54 -7.68 8.72
C LEU A 166 -1.37 -8.62 9.03
N ARG A 167 -0.18 -8.25 8.64
CA ARG A 167 1.08 -8.88 9.01
C ARG A 167 1.95 -7.82 9.66
N GLY A 168 2.64 -8.15 10.77
CA GLY A 168 3.54 -7.19 11.41
C GLY A 168 4.48 -7.85 12.40
N GLY A 169 5.57 -7.16 12.70
CA GLY A 169 6.58 -7.57 13.66
C GLY A 169 7.77 -6.59 13.71
N PRO A 170 8.68 -6.76 14.68
CA PRO A 170 9.97 -6.12 14.65
C PRO A 170 10.70 -6.41 13.34
N MET A 171 11.47 -5.47 12.81
CA MET A 171 12.17 -5.62 11.54
C MET A 171 13.46 -4.82 11.57
N GLU A 172 14.56 -5.41 11.13
CA GLU A 172 15.82 -4.72 10.90
C GLU A 172 15.80 -3.95 9.58
N GLY A 173 16.54 -2.85 9.49
CA GLY A 173 16.56 -1.99 8.30
C GLY A 173 17.02 -2.73 7.04
N GLU A 174 18.01 -3.62 7.12
CA GLU A 174 18.46 -4.40 5.97
C GLU A 174 17.38 -5.39 5.49
N GLN A 175 16.66 -6.00 6.41
CA GLN A 175 15.52 -6.84 6.08
C GLN A 175 14.41 -6.01 5.42
N ALA A 176 14.10 -4.82 5.94
CA ALA A 176 13.10 -3.94 5.35
C ALA A 176 13.47 -3.51 3.91
N LYS A 177 14.75 -3.27 3.63
CA LYS A 177 15.24 -2.91 2.29
C LYS A 177 15.11 -4.06 1.28
N THR A 178 15.27 -5.30 1.71
CA THR A 178 15.36 -6.46 0.82
C THR A 178 14.06 -7.23 0.68
N GLU A 179 13.25 -7.31 1.74
CA GLU A 179 12.05 -8.16 1.80
C GLU A 179 10.73 -7.39 1.62
N THR A 180 10.78 -6.05 1.55
CA THR A 180 9.57 -5.22 1.42
C THR A 180 9.65 -4.29 0.22
N SER A 181 8.51 -3.74 -0.20
CA SER A 181 8.48 -2.71 -1.24
C SER A 181 9.04 -1.36 -0.76
N LEU A 182 9.25 -1.20 0.55
CA LEU A 182 9.86 0.00 1.14
C LEU A 182 11.31 0.18 0.70
N GLY A 183 11.98 -0.86 0.20
CA GLY A 183 13.34 -0.80 -0.35
C GLY A 183 13.54 0.27 -1.43
N ALA A 184 12.47 0.68 -2.12
CA ALA A 184 12.50 1.84 -3.02
C ALA A 184 12.81 3.18 -2.31
N GLN A 185 12.76 3.22 -0.98
CA GLN A 185 13.03 4.37 -0.11
C GLN A 185 14.20 4.10 0.86
N LYS A 186 15.20 3.33 0.42
CA LYS A 186 16.31 2.81 1.23
C LYS A 186 16.97 3.84 2.16
N ASP A 187 17.10 5.10 1.70
CA ASP A 187 17.76 6.17 2.45
C ASP A 187 16.92 6.70 3.64
N ARG A 188 15.65 6.32 3.73
CA ARG A 188 14.72 6.68 4.80
C ARG A 188 14.46 5.55 5.78
N ILE A 189 14.90 4.32 5.45
CA ILE A 189 14.66 3.14 6.29
C ILE A 189 15.51 3.24 7.55
N PRO A 190 14.90 3.19 8.75
CA PRO A 190 15.63 3.20 10.02
C PRO A 190 16.40 1.89 10.23
N GLU A 191 17.38 1.89 11.13
CA GLU A 191 18.13 0.68 11.49
C GLU A 191 17.23 -0.42 12.07
N VAL A 192 16.25 -0.01 12.89
CA VAL A 192 15.25 -0.91 13.50
C VAL A 192 13.89 -0.23 13.50
N GLY A 193 12.85 -1.01 13.23
CA GLY A 193 11.48 -0.52 13.29
C GLY A 193 10.46 -1.64 13.50
N PHE A 194 9.21 -1.25 13.72
CA PHE A 194 8.09 -2.19 13.68
C PHE A 194 7.39 -2.08 12.31
N PHE A 195 7.40 -3.18 11.59
CA PHE A 195 6.83 -3.26 10.26
C PHE A 195 5.37 -3.71 10.30
N MET A 196 4.53 -3.10 9.46
CA MET A 196 3.16 -3.53 9.21
C MET A 196 2.88 -3.60 7.71
N ASP A 197 2.24 -4.69 7.29
CA ASP A 197 1.71 -4.91 5.96
C ASP A 197 0.20 -5.18 6.07
N ILE A 198 -0.61 -4.23 5.61
CA ILE A 198 -2.07 -4.26 5.75
C ILE A 198 -2.67 -4.31 4.35
N ASP A 199 -3.23 -5.46 3.96
CA ASP A 199 -3.87 -5.67 2.66
C ASP A 199 -5.40 -5.77 2.84
N HIS A 200 -6.12 -4.85 2.22
CA HIS A 200 -7.58 -4.84 2.13
C HIS A 200 -7.99 -5.25 0.73
N TRP A 201 -8.93 -6.20 0.61
CA TRP A 201 -9.46 -6.54 -0.71
C TRP A 201 -10.93 -6.94 -0.69
N ARG A 202 -11.56 -6.74 -1.85
CA ARG A 202 -12.88 -7.31 -2.21
C ARG A 202 -12.74 -8.04 -3.54
N THR A 203 -13.34 -9.22 -3.64
CA THR A 203 -13.46 -9.97 -4.89
C THR A 203 -14.82 -9.72 -5.50
N ASN A 204 -14.85 -9.59 -6.82
CA ASN A 204 -16.07 -9.36 -7.60
C ASN A 204 -16.98 -8.25 -7.02
N PRO A 205 -16.46 -7.03 -6.81
CA PRO A 205 -17.23 -5.96 -6.17
C PRO A 205 -18.39 -5.44 -7.04
N GLY A 206 -18.58 -6.02 -8.23
CA GLY A 206 -19.53 -5.57 -9.24
C GLY A 206 -19.07 -4.29 -9.97
N PRO A 207 -19.96 -3.62 -10.70
CA PRO A 207 -19.65 -2.38 -11.42
C PRO A 207 -19.09 -1.33 -10.46
N MET A 208 -18.02 -0.65 -10.89
CA MET A 208 -17.33 0.38 -10.12
C MET A 208 -17.20 1.65 -10.94
N ASP A 209 -17.77 2.72 -10.44
CA ASP A 209 -17.57 4.08 -10.91
C ASP A 209 -16.57 4.81 -9.99
N ASP A 210 -16.20 6.04 -10.33
CA ASP A 210 -15.27 6.87 -9.56
C ASP A 210 -15.78 7.14 -8.15
N ARG A 211 -17.11 7.31 -7.95
CA ARG A 211 -17.71 7.54 -6.64
C ARG A 211 -17.55 6.33 -5.72
N LYS A 212 -17.85 5.14 -6.24
CA LYS A 212 -17.74 3.89 -5.48
C LYS A 212 -16.27 3.58 -5.14
N ILE A 213 -15.35 3.80 -6.10
CA ILE A 213 -13.91 3.68 -5.88
C ILE A 213 -13.46 4.64 -4.78
N SER A 214 -13.84 5.92 -4.86
CA SER A 214 -13.52 6.94 -3.87
C SER A 214 -13.97 6.55 -2.46
N THR A 215 -15.22 6.15 -2.32
CA THR A 215 -15.77 5.74 -1.01
C THR A 215 -15.01 4.54 -0.42
N LEU A 216 -14.73 3.52 -1.23
CA LEU A 216 -14.00 2.34 -0.78
C LEU A 216 -12.55 2.69 -0.42
N LEU A 217 -11.87 3.48 -1.26
CA LEU A 217 -10.49 3.88 -1.02
C LEU A 217 -10.37 4.70 0.28
N GLN A 218 -11.28 5.64 0.51
CA GLN A 218 -11.31 6.40 1.75
C GLN A 218 -11.45 5.48 2.97
N GLN A 219 -12.42 4.55 2.95
CA GLN A 219 -12.68 3.61 4.05
C GLN A 219 -11.47 2.72 4.36
N VAL A 220 -10.80 2.16 3.34
CA VAL A 220 -9.67 1.26 3.56
C VAL A 220 -8.40 2.01 3.95
N ASN A 221 -8.18 3.21 3.41
CA ASN A 221 -7.07 4.08 3.78
C ASN A 221 -7.17 4.53 5.25
N GLU A 222 -8.33 5.00 5.68
CA GLU A 222 -8.58 5.34 7.09
C GLU A 222 -8.41 4.13 8.00
N SER A 223 -8.90 2.95 7.58
CA SER A 223 -8.77 1.70 8.34
C SER A 223 -7.31 1.31 8.53
N ALA A 224 -6.48 1.42 7.47
CA ALA A 224 -5.06 1.13 7.54
C ALA A 224 -4.33 2.04 8.52
N TRP A 225 -4.57 3.35 8.47
CA TRP A 225 -3.95 4.30 9.39
C TRP A 225 -4.45 4.14 10.84
N LYS A 226 -5.72 3.79 11.06
CA LYS A 226 -6.24 3.47 12.41
C LYS A 226 -5.56 2.23 12.98
N ALA A 227 -5.39 1.17 12.18
CA ALA A 227 -4.65 -0.01 12.61
C ALA A 227 -3.19 0.33 12.93
N ALA A 228 -2.53 1.09 12.07
CA ALA A 228 -1.16 1.56 12.28
C ALA A 228 -1.02 2.35 13.59
N SER A 229 -1.91 3.30 13.85
CA SER A 229 -1.91 4.09 15.10
C SER A 229 -2.11 3.19 16.33
N ALA A 230 -3.03 2.21 16.26
CA ALA A 230 -3.28 1.32 17.39
C ALA A 230 -2.04 0.48 17.76
N TYR A 231 -1.31 -0.05 16.76
CA TYR A 231 -0.05 -0.77 17.01
C TYR A 231 1.05 0.14 17.52
N HIS A 232 1.18 1.34 16.96
CA HIS A 232 2.13 2.34 17.44
C HIS A 232 1.90 2.67 18.92
N ASP A 233 0.65 2.93 19.33
CA ASP A 233 0.32 3.29 20.72
C ASP A 233 0.53 2.13 21.72
N ILE A 234 0.46 0.87 21.25
CA ILE A 234 0.74 -0.32 22.06
C ILE A 234 2.24 -0.52 22.24
N LEU A 235 3.04 -0.26 21.19
CA LEU A 235 4.44 -0.69 21.11
C LEU A 235 5.45 0.43 21.38
N LEU A 236 5.15 1.65 21.01
CA LEU A 236 6.09 2.78 21.03
C LEU A 236 5.61 3.92 21.95
#